data_273e5cfac4387f7aa7513549209a0496
#
_entry.id   273e5cfac4387f7aa7513549209a0496
#
_cell.length_a   1.000
_cell.length_b   1.000
_cell.length_c   1.000
_cell.angle_alpha   90.00
_cell.angle_beta   90.00
_cell.angle_gamma   90.00
#
_symmetry.space_group_name_H-M   'P 1'
#
loop_
_entity.id
_entity.type
_entity.pdbx_description
1 polymer ?
#
loop_
_entity_poly.entity_id
_entity_poly.type
_entity_poly.pdbx_seq_one_letter_code
_entity_poly.pdbx_strand_id
1 'polypeptide(L)'
;MLALGGIRFSVDGQSTPIPETLGYRGMMLSGLPNMAVALGYTNASWTLKCDLTSEHVCRLLSYMDRHNFTHCIAINHHKDMKTSPLLDFSSGYISRSIDEFPKQGDRAPWRLRQNYLFDTLSFRFSRLKDSALAFYSATSRDTALHK
;
A
#
# COMPACT_ATOMS: atom_id res chain seq x y z
N MET A 1 18.04 -6.16 8.87
CA MET A 1 17.12 -6.81 7.88
C MET A 1 16.62 -5.72 6.96
N LEU A 2 16.75 -5.86 5.66
CA LEU A 2 16.32 -4.85 4.72
C LEU A 2 14.80 -5.00 4.45
N ALA A 3 14.06 -3.89 4.49
CA ALA A 3 12.65 -3.90 4.12
C ALA A 3 12.47 -4.38 2.68
N LEU A 4 11.46 -5.22 2.44
CA LEU A 4 11.14 -5.78 1.11
C LEU A 4 12.37 -6.37 0.37
N GLY A 5 13.28 -7.00 1.10
CA GLY A 5 14.48 -7.62 0.50
C GLY A 5 15.53 -6.64 -0.02
N GLY A 6 15.44 -5.35 0.34
CA GLY A 6 16.37 -4.32 -0.12
C GLY A 6 16.07 -3.78 -1.53
N ILE A 7 14.87 -3.99 -2.06
CA ILE A 7 14.43 -3.41 -3.33
C ILE A 7 14.45 -1.88 -3.22
N ARG A 8 15.00 -1.23 -4.22
CA ARG A 8 14.97 0.23 -4.37
C ARG A 8 13.88 0.61 -5.37
N PHE A 9 13.09 1.60 -5.01
CA PHE A 9 12.04 2.13 -5.87
C PHE A 9 12.42 3.49 -6.44
N SER A 10 12.08 3.70 -7.70
CA SER A 10 12.11 5.02 -8.32
C SER A 10 10.84 5.22 -9.14
N VAL A 11 10.29 6.42 -9.09
CA VAL A 11 9.12 6.84 -9.87
C VAL A 11 9.55 8.05 -10.69
N ASP A 12 9.42 7.95 -12.01
CA ASP A 12 9.85 8.99 -12.95
C ASP A 12 11.32 9.45 -12.76
N GLY A 13 12.21 8.48 -12.43
CA GLY A 13 13.62 8.73 -12.19
C GLY A 13 13.96 9.27 -10.80
N GLN A 14 12.97 9.54 -9.95
CA GLN A 14 13.17 9.98 -8.58
C GLN A 14 13.12 8.81 -7.60
N SER A 15 14.10 8.72 -6.71
CA SER A 15 14.13 7.68 -5.67
C SER A 15 12.98 7.87 -4.69
N THR A 16 12.31 6.77 -4.37
CA THR A 16 11.24 6.72 -3.36
C THR A 16 11.69 5.79 -2.23
N PRO A 17 12.30 6.33 -1.16
CA PRO A 17 12.78 5.52 -0.04
C PRO A 17 11.61 4.89 0.73
N ILE A 18 11.66 3.59 0.98
CA ILE A 18 10.63 2.85 1.71
C ILE A 18 10.30 3.46 3.09
N PRO A 19 11.31 3.89 3.90
CA PRO A 19 11.03 4.48 5.21
C PRO A 19 10.22 5.78 5.19
N GLU A 20 10.14 6.45 4.05
CA GLU A 20 9.36 7.68 3.89
C GLU A 20 7.92 7.41 3.45
N THR A 21 7.61 6.15 3.10
CA THR A 21 6.28 5.77 2.62
C THR A 21 5.34 5.42 3.77
N LEU A 22 4.04 5.59 3.52
CA LEU A 22 2.96 5.16 4.39
C LEU A 22 2.25 3.94 3.82
N GLY A 23 1.96 2.98 4.67
CA GLY A 23 1.17 1.80 4.29
C GLY A 23 -0.31 2.16 4.12
N TYR A 24 -0.81 2.09 2.90
CA TYR A 24 -2.24 2.20 2.60
C TYR A 24 -2.91 0.83 2.74
N ARG A 25 -3.86 0.71 3.69
CA ARG A 25 -4.56 -0.55 4.03
C ARG A 25 -3.63 -1.73 4.33
N GLY A 26 -2.34 -1.47 4.62
CA GLY A 26 -1.32 -2.50 4.82
C GLY A 26 -1.00 -3.33 3.56
N MET A 27 -1.27 -2.82 2.37
CA MET A 27 -1.00 -3.52 1.11
C MET A 27 -0.35 -2.66 0.02
N MET A 28 -0.52 -1.34 0.03
CA MET A 28 0.16 -0.44 -0.91
C MET A 28 1.02 0.56 -0.14
N LEU A 29 2.01 1.13 -0.81
CA LEU A 29 2.86 2.17 -0.24
C LEU A 29 2.55 3.52 -0.90
N SER A 30 2.45 4.58 -0.09
CA SER A 30 2.20 5.93 -0.62
C SER A 30 3.29 6.35 -1.60
N GLY A 31 2.89 7.01 -2.69
CA GLY A 31 3.81 7.48 -3.71
C GLY A 31 4.32 6.41 -4.70
N LEU A 32 3.98 5.13 -4.52
CA LEU A 32 4.34 4.06 -5.46
C LEU A 32 3.10 3.64 -6.27
N PRO A 33 3.07 3.94 -7.58
CA PRO A 33 1.95 3.57 -8.44
C PRO A 33 1.94 2.06 -8.73
N ASN A 34 0.75 1.48 -8.89
CA ASN A 34 0.51 0.11 -9.34
C ASN A 34 1.24 -0.98 -8.56
N MET A 35 1.60 -0.70 -7.31
CA MET A 35 2.31 -1.65 -6.46
C MET A 35 1.44 -2.09 -5.29
N ALA A 36 1.32 -3.39 -5.09
CA ALA A 36 0.72 -3.99 -3.90
C ALA A 36 1.66 -5.05 -3.31
N VAL A 37 1.68 -5.14 -1.99
CA VAL A 37 2.48 -6.10 -1.23
C VAL A 37 1.55 -6.92 -0.34
N ALA A 38 1.69 -8.24 -0.39
CA ALA A 38 0.96 -9.13 0.51
C ALA A 38 1.73 -9.24 1.84
N LEU A 39 1.30 -8.49 2.83
CA LEU A 39 1.79 -8.57 4.21
C LEU A 39 0.78 -9.33 5.07
N GLY A 40 1.24 -10.37 5.75
CA GLY A 40 0.40 -11.16 6.64
C GLY A 40 0.15 -10.50 7.99
N TYR A 41 -0.66 -11.17 8.81
CA TYR A 41 -0.83 -10.78 10.22
C TYR A 41 0.38 -11.19 11.04
N THR A 42 0.70 -10.41 12.06
CA THR A 42 1.71 -10.76 13.08
C THR A 42 1.10 -11.60 14.22
N ASN A 43 -0.22 -11.55 14.37
CA ASN A 43 -0.98 -12.20 15.46
C ASN A 43 -2.00 -13.25 14.98
N ALA A 44 -2.01 -13.58 13.69
CA ALA A 44 -2.91 -14.55 13.08
C ALA A 44 -2.23 -15.23 11.89
N SER A 45 -2.97 -16.15 11.21
CA SER A 45 -2.44 -16.79 10.00
C SER A 45 -2.09 -15.78 8.92
N TRP A 46 -0.89 -15.88 8.40
CA TRP A 46 -0.36 -15.02 7.34
C TRP A 46 -1.22 -15.07 6.08
N THR A 47 -1.69 -16.27 5.70
CA THR A 47 -2.48 -16.51 4.49
C THR A 47 -3.81 -15.78 4.49
N LEU A 48 -4.46 -15.62 5.64
CA LEU A 48 -5.73 -14.90 5.73
C LEU A 48 -5.65 -13.45 5.21
N LYS A 49 -4.56 -12.76 5.52
CA LYS A 49 -4.35 -11.39 5.03
C LYS A 49 -3.97 -11.37 3.56
N CYS A 50 -3.18 -12.35 3.12
CA CYS A 50 -2.78 -12.47 1.72
C CYS A 50 -4.01 -12.68 0.82
N ASP A 51 -4.96 -13.52 1.23
CA ASP A 51 -6.21 -13.76 0.49
C ASP A 51 -7.04 -12.48 0.36
N LEU A 52 -7.25 -11.75 1.47
CA LEU A 52 -7.98 -10.48 1.44
C LEU A 52 -7.28 -9.44 0.55
N THR A 53 -5.96 -9.37 0.60
CA THR A 53 -5.17 -8.48 -0.26
C THR A 53 -5.34 -8.85 -1.72
N SER A 54 -5.26 -10.14 -2.05
CA SER A 54 -5.42 -10.63 -3.44
C SER A 54 -6.83 -10.35 -3.98
N GLU A 55 -7.88 -10.63 -3.20
CA GLU A 55 -9.27 -10.30 -3.57
C GLU A 55 -9.42 -8.79 -3.85
N HIS A 56 -8.85 -7.96 -3.00
CA HIS A 56 -8.94 -6.50 -3.16
C HIS A 56 -8.18 -6.01 -4.39
N VAL A 57 -6.99 -6.54 -4.66
CA VAL A 57 -6.19 -6.21 -5.85
C VAL A 57 -6.95 -6.63 -7.12
N CYS A 58 -7.55 -7.82 -7.17
CA CYS A 58 -8.35 -8.24 -8.30
C CYS A 58 -9.55 -7.31 -8.56
N ARG A 59 -10.24 -6.88 -7.49
CA ARG A 59 -11.32 -5.89 -7.59
C ARG A 59 -10.81 -4.54 -8.11
N LEU A 60 -9.62 -4.12 -7.64
CA LEU A 60 -8.98 -2.87 -8.05
C LEU A 60 -8.63 -2.90 -9.53
N LEU A 61 -7.99 -3.96 -10.00
CA LEU A 61 -7.66 -4.15 -11.42
C LEU A 61 -8.92 -4.14 -12.29
N SER A 62 -9.96 -4.91 -11.91
CA SER A 62 -11.23 -4.92 -12.63
C SER A 62 -11.93 -3.55 -12.64
N TYR A 63 -11.75 -2.74 -11.60
CA TYR A 63 -12.25 -1.38 -11.56
C TYR A 63 -11.47 -0.48 -12.50
N MET A 64 -10.13 -0.59 -12.51
CA MET A 64 -9.26 0.19 -13.40
C MET A 64 -9.57 -0.11 -14.86
N ASP A 65 -9.70 -1.38 -15.24
CA ASP A 65 -10.02 -1.81 -16.60
C ASP A 65 -11.34 -1.22 -17.09
N ARG A 66 -12.40 -1.31 -16.27
CA ARG A 66 -13.73 -0.77 -16.62
C ARG A 66 -13.77 0.73 -16.81
N HIS A 67 -12.83 1.47 -16.20
CA HIS A 67 -12.78 2.93 -16.27
C HIS A 67 -11.62 3.45 -17.11
N ASN A 68 -10.89 2.56 -17.82
CA ASN A 68 -9.72 2.88 -18.63
C ASN A 68 -8.64 3.64 -17.84
N PHE A 69 -8.44 3.28 -16.56
CA PHE A 69 -7.33 3.77 -15.76
C PHE A 69 -6.08 2.93 -15.99
N THR A 70 -4.95 3.57 -16.20
CA THR A 70 -3.65 2.92 -16.41
C THR A 70 -2.86 2.76 -15.13
N HIS A 71 -3.07 3.67 -14.18
CA HIS A 71 -2.40 3.57 -12.89
C HIS A 71 -3.24 4.14 -11.75
N CYS A 72 -2.98 3.60 -10.57
CA CYS A 72 -3.48 4.11 -9.30
C CYS A 72 -2.32 4.31 -8.32
N ILE A 73 -2.46 5.29 -7.46
CA ILE A 73 -1.45 5.66 -6.48
C ILE A 73 -2.10 6.07 -5.17
N ALA A 74 -1.57 5.57 -4.07
CA ALA A 74 -2.00 5.99 -2.74
C ALA A 74 -1.30 7.30 -2.35
N ILE A 75 -2.09 8.33 -2.02
CA ILE A 75 -1.61 9.69 -1.71
C ILE A 75 -2.11 10.11 -0.34
N ASN A 76 -1.18 10.47 0.54
CA ASN A 76 -1.53 11.05 1.82
C ASN A 76 -1.72 12.58 1.68
N HIS A 77 -2.93 13.05 1.90
CA HIS A 77 -3.27 14.48 1.88
C HIS A 77 -3.23 15.14 3.26
N HIS A 78 -3.00 14.37 4.33
CA HIS A 78 -3.01 14.89 5.70
C HIS A 78 -1.59 15.28 6.14
N LYS A 79 -1.34 16.57 6.27
CA LYS A 79 -0.06 17.11 6.75
C LYS A 79 0.16 16.90 8.26
N ASP A 80 -0.92 16.71 9.01
CA ASP A 80 -0.97 16.54 10.47
C ASP A 80 -0.93 15.08 10.93
N MET A 81 -0.74 14.12 10.00
CA MET A 81 -0.76 12.72 10.32
C MET A 81 0.42 12.31 11.20
N LYS A 82 0.10 11.77 12.36
CA LYS A 82 1.10 11.14 13.22
C LYS A 82 1.47 9.78 12.66
N THR A 83 2.76 9.51 12.57
CA THR A 83 3.27 8.27 12.00
C THR A 83 3.93 7.40 13.06
N SER A 84 3.84 6.09 12.87
CA SER A 84 4.53 5.07 13.65
C SER A 84 5.04 3.96 12.72
N PRO A 85 5.92 3.07 13.15
CA PRO A 85 6.31 1.92 12.34
C PRO A 85 5.10 1.11 11.87
N LEU A 86 5.14 0.61 10.62
CA LEU A 86 4.02 -0.15 10.03
C LEU A 86 3.77 -1.47 10.79
N LEU A 87 4.83 -2.11 11.25
CA LEU A 87 4.78 -3.37 11.98
C LEU A 87 5.39 -3.17 13.36
N ASP A 88 4.64 -3.56 14.38
CA ASP A 88 5.12 -3.58 15.76
C ASP A 88 5.67 -4.98 16.05
N PHE A 89 6.98 -5.10 15.92
CA PHE A 89 7.68 -6.33 16.26
C PHE A 89 8.40 -6.16 17.59
N SER A 90 7.91 -6.83 18.60
CA SER A 90 8.50 -6.85 19.94
C SER A 90 9.86 -7.59 20.03
N SER A 91 10.32 -8.22 18.93
CA SER A 91 11.58 -8.93 18.92
C SER A 91 12.77 -7.98 18.73
N GLY A 92 13.76 -8.04 19.62
CA GLY A 92 14.95 -7.17 19.63
C GLY A 92 15.82 -7.24 18.36
N TYR A 93 15.63 -8.25 17.51
CA TYR A 93 16.30 -8.34 16.21
C TYR A 93 15.72 -7.37 15.18
N ILE A 94 14.42 -7.11 15.23
CA ILE A 94 13.71 -6.26 14.28
C ILE A 94 13.76 -4.80 14.72
N SER A 95 13.86 -4.52 16.01
CA SER A 95 13.97 -3.15 16.54
C SER A 95 15.18 -2.38 15.96
N ARG A 96 16.25 -3.09 15.60
CA ARG A 96 17.44 -2.48 14.97
C ARG A 96 17.26 -2.08 13.50
N SER A 97 16.20 -2.55 12.85
CA SER A 97 15.95 -2.27 11.43
C SER A 97 14.61 -1.56 11.21
N ILE A 98 13.97 -1.11 12.29
CA ILE A 98 12.62 -0.54 12.24
C ILE A 98 12.56 0.72 11.38
N ASP A 99 13.65 1.48 11.34
CA ASP A 99 13.78 2.70 10.55
C ASP A 99 13.88 2.44 9.04
N GLU A 100 14.07 1.19 8.64
CA GLU A 100 14.12 0.77 7.23
C GLU A 100 12.74 0.36 6.68
N PHE A 101 11.73 0.25 7.55
CA PHE A 101 10.40 -0.18 7.18
C PHE A 101 9.48 1.01 6.88
N PRO A 102 8.43 0.80 6.06
CA PRO A 102 7.42 1.83 5.85
C PRO A 102 6.71 2.15 7.16
N LYS A 103 6.07 3.31 7.20
CA LYS A 103 5.31 3.79 8.36
C LYS A 103 3.82 3.52 8.19
N GLN A 104 3.09 3.61 9.28
CA GLN A 104 1.63 3.71 9.29
C GLN A 104 1.19 5.04 9.87
N GLY A 105 -0.02 5.47 9.51
CA GLY A 105 -0.65 6.65 10.07
C GLY A 105 -1.47 6.34 11.32
N ASP A 106 -2.01 7.39 11.94
CA ASP A 106 -2.87 7.30 13.13
C ASP A 106 -4.35 7.02 12.81
N ARG A 107 -4.74 7.08 11.53
CA ARG A 107 -6.14 6.96 11.07
C ARG A 107 -6.28 6.13 9.78
N ALA A 108 -7.48 5.61 9.54
CA ALA A 108 -7.79 4.92 8.29
C ALA A 108 -7.68 5.88 7.09
N PRO A 109 -7.27 5.41 5.91
CA PRO A 109 -6.87 4.04 5.53
C PRO A 109 -5.39 3.71 5.81
N TRP A 110 -4.66 4.61 6.48
CA TRP A 110 -3.21 4.53 6.72
C TRP A 110 -2.82 3.75 7.96
N ARG A 111 -3.79 3.45 8.84
CA ARG A 111 -3.56 2.64 10.04
C ARG A 111 -3.80 1.18 9.76
N LEU A 112 -2.79 0.34 10.01
CA LEU A 112 -2.90 -1.11 9.93
C LEU A 112 -3.60 -1.64 11.19
N ARG A 113 -4.77 -2.26 10.99
CA ARG A 113 -5.48 -2.96 12.04
C ARG A 113 -5.19 -4.45 11.92
N GLN A 114 -4.59 -5.03 12.95
CA GLN A 114 -4.26 -6.45 13.03
C GLN A 114 -5.50 -7.27 13.45
N ASN A 115 -6.63 -7.10 12.72
CA ASN A 115 -7.91 -7.74 13.04
C ASN A 115 -8.58 -8.26 11.78
N TYR A 116 -8.64 -9.60 11.67
CA TYR A 116 -9.17 -10.28 10.48
C TYR A 116 -10.63 -9.94 10.17
N LEU A 117 -11.51 -9.92 11.17
CA LEU A 117 -12.94 -9.63 10.95
C LEU A 117 -13.14 -8.20 10.43
N PHE A 118 -12.45 -7.24 11.04
CA PHE A 118 -12.51 -5.85 10.60
C PHE A 118 -11.94 -5.68 9.19
N ASP A 119 -10.81 -6.33 8.91
CA ASP A 119 -10.18 -6.27 7.60
C ASP A 119 -11.08 -6.93 6.54
N THR A 120 -11.71 -8.07 6.84
CA THR A 120 -12.65 -8.73 5.92
C THR A 120 -13.78 -7.78 5.49
N LEU A 121 -14.41 -7.10 6.45
CA LEU A 121 -15.46 -6.13 6.16
C LEU A 121 -14.91 -4.93 5.37
N SER A 122 -13.75 -4.41 5.78
CA SER A 122 -13.11 -3.27 5.12
C SER A 122 -12.68 -3.59 3.69
N PHE A 123 -12.09 -4.75 3.44
CA PHE A 123 -11.58 -5.12 2.13
C PHE A 123 -12.69 -5.52 1.15
N ARG A 124 -13.71 -6.25 1.61
CA ARG A 124 -14.79 -6.74 0.76
C ARG A 124 -15.86 -5.69 0.46
N PHE A 125 -16.20 -4.85 1.43
CA PHE A 125 -17.35 -3.94 1.34
C PHE A 125 -17.00 -2.47 1.20
N SER A 126 -15.72 -2.08 1.38
CA SER A 126 -15.35 -0.68 1.15
C SER A 126 -15.38 -0.30 -0.33
N ARG A 127 -15.65 0.97 -0.57
CA ARG A 127 -15.49 1.56 -1.91
C ARG A 127 -14.02 1.54 -2.30
N LEU A 128 -13.73 1.19 -3.56
CA LEU A 128 -12.37 1.23 -4.10
C LEU A 128 -11.87 2.67 -4.27
N LYS A 129 -12.76 3.56 -4.69
CA LYS A 129 -12.46 4.99 -4.80
C LYS A 129 -12.70 5.65 -3.44
N ASP A 130 -11.61 5.98 -2.76
CA ASP A 130 -11.59 6.81 -1.56
C ASP A 130 -10.69 8.04 -1.77
N SER A 131 -10.63 8.95 -0.81
CA SER A 131 -9.85 10.17 -0.92
C SER A 131 -8.32 9.96 -0.91
N ALA A 132 -7.86 8.77 -0.53
CA ALA A 132 -6.46 8.44 -0.43
C ALA A 132 -5.92 7.65 -1.64
N LEU A 133 -6.80 7.22 -2.58
CA LEU A 133 -6.42 6.47 -3.76
C LEU A 133 -6.80 7.24 -5.02
N ALA A 134 -5.80 7.77 -5.72
CA ALA A 134 -5.96 8.48 -6.98
C ALA A 134 -5.82 7.52 -8.17
N PHE A 135 -6.60 7.77 -9.23
CA PHE A 135 -6.60 7.00 -10.47
C PHE A 135 -6.32 7.90 -11.66
N TYR A 136 -5.54 7.41 -12.59
CA TYR A 136 -5.14 8.15 -13.78
C TYR A 136 -5.30 7.30 -15.05
N SER A 137 -5.72 7.93 -16.14
CA SER A 137 -5.75 7.34 -17.47
C SER A 137 -4.48 7.69 -18.24
N ALA A 138 -4.12 6.89 -19.24
CA ALA A 138 -3.05 7.22 -20.16
C ALA A 138 -3.29 8.57 -20.82
N THR A 139 -2.34 9.46 -20.72
CA THR A 139 -2.36 10.70 -21.51
C THR A 139 -1.88 10.38 -22.93
N SER A 140 -2.37 11.09 -23.95
CA SER A 140 -2.04 10.85 -25.36
C SER A 140 -0.54 10.87 -25.73
N ARG A 141 0.33 11.26 -24.79
CA ARG A 141 1.79 11.17 -24.91
C ARG A 141 2.33 9.76 -24.71
N ASP A 142 1.68 8.91 -23.91
CA ASP A 142 2.15 7.56 -23.62
C ASP A 142 1.86 6.60 -24.79
N THR A 143 0.86 6.91 -25.62
CA THR A 143 0.48 6.09 -26.77
C THR A 143 1.49 6.19 -27.94
N ALA A 144 2.35 7.19 -27.94
CA ALA A 144 3.36 7.38 -29.00
C ALA A 144 4.66 6.55 -28.79
N LEU A 145 4.88 6.02 -27.59
CA LEU A 145 6.10 5.25 -27.25
C LEU A 145 5.95 3.73 -27.48
N HIS A 146 4.76 3.24 -27.84
CA HIS A 146 4.47 1.81 -28.07
C HIS A 146 4.01 1.48 -29.50
N LYS A 147 4.38 2.31 -30.48
CA LYS A 147 4.23 2.00 -31.93
C LYS A 147 5.56 1.75 -32.57
#